data_bae474143366bd680aea1c51f2aaa28a
#
_entry.id   bae474143366bd680aea1c51f2aaa28a
#
_cell.length_a   1.000
_cell.length_b   1.000
_cell.length_c   1.000
_cell.angle_alpha   90.00
_cell.angle_beta   90.00
_cell.angle_gamma   90.00
#
_symmetry.space_group_name_H-M   'P 1'
#
loop_
_entity.id
_entity.type
_entity.pdbx_description
1 polymer ?
#
loop_
_entity_poly.entity_id
_entity_poly.type
_entity_poly.pdbx_seq_one_letter_code
_entity_poly.pdbx_strand_id
1 'polypeptide(L)'
;MMFKTTILAAAMVAFSALTVQAHVGLSFPCARYHPAAGCPAPPAGQSIDYDINAPIGTSDSINRPICKHTVPYTKRSTFKAGQTIQTKYSVGAPHGGGHCQWALSYDNGKTWVVIKTMIRECLRGAQAGYSVPVQIPANAPSGKATFMWLWNNAIGNRELYSNCADIEIQGKNGGQLQGVAPLIANYGKGSPVIGEFPLATQPDGKELFAKRKAVTITVKAK
;
A
#
# COMPACT_ATOMS: atom_id res chain seq x y z
N MET A 1 2.87 21.85 -72.58
CA MET A 1 2.45 22.32 -71.25
C MET A 1 2.43 21.13 -70.31
N MET A 2 3.48 20.92 -69.50
CA MET A 2 3.60 19.78 -68.59
C MET A 2 3.23 20.27 -67.17
N PHE A 3 2.13 19.73 -66.60
CA PHE A 3 1.75 19.96 -65.19
C PHE A 3 2.58 19.03 -64.27
N LYS A 4 3.41 19.66 -63.44
CA LYS A 4 4.11 18.94 -62.35
C LYS A 4 3.19 18.85 -61.13
N THR A 5 2.72 17.65 -60.82
CA THR A 5 1.95 17.38 -59.62
C THR A 5 2.91 17.15 -58.46
N THR A 6 2.95 18.06 -57.51
CA THR A 6 3.74 17.93 -56.29
C THR A 6 2.92 17.17 -55.26
N ILE A 7 3.31 15.95 -54.91
CA ILE A 7 2.71 15.15 -53.83
C ILE A 7 3.32 15.60 -52.52
N LEU A 8 2.51 16.22 -51.67
CA LEU A 8 2.86 16.59 -50.32
C LEU A 8 2.65 15.37 -49.41
N ALA A 9 3.73 14.72 -48.97
CA ALA A 9 3.66 13.63 -48.00
C ALA A 9 3.53 14.24 -46.60
N ALA A 10 2.34 14.13 -46.01
CA ALA A 10 2.11 14.49 -44.62
C ALA A 10 2.65 13.34 -43.71
N ALA A 11 3.75 13.59 -43.04
CA ALA A 11 4.26 12.69 -42.00
C ALA A 11 3.37 12.79 -40.74
N MET A 12 2.55 11.76 -40.49
CA MET A 12 1.85 11.62 -39.23
C MET A 12 2.87 11.18 -38.16
N VAL A 13 3.24 12.10 -37.27
CA VAL A 13 3.97 11.75 -36.04
C VAL A 13 2.97 11.11 -35.09
N ALA A 14 3.00 9.80 -34.98
CA ALA A 14 2.25 9.08 -33.96
C ALA A 14 2.88 9.41 -32.58
N PHE A 15 2.25 10.30 -31.85
CA PHE A 15 2.52 10.45 -30.41
C PHE A 15 2.03 9.17 -29.71
N SER A 16 2.96 8.25 -29.45
CA SER A 16 2.71 7.20 -28.47
C SER A 16 2.58 7.86 -27.09
N ALA A 17 1.35 8.04 -26.63
CA ALA A 17 1.09 8.39 -25.25
C ALA A 17 1.71 7.28 -24.38
N LEU A 18 2.87 7.56 -23.78
CA LEU A 18 3.39 6.76 -22.69
C LEU A 18 2.34 6.86 -21.60
N THR A 19 1.52 5.82 -21.44
CA THR A 19 0.67 5.67 -20.27
C THR A 19 1.60 5.53 -19.08
N VAL A 20 1.86 6.63 -18.39
CA VAL A 20 2.51 6.61 -17.09
C VAL A 20 1.54 5.85 -16.19
N GLN A 21 1.85 4.60 -15.93
CA GLN A 21 1.09 3.79 -15.01
C GLN A 21 1.25 4.40 -13.61
N ALA A 22 0.18 5.05 -13.19
CA ALA A 22 0.06 5.78 -11.95
C ALA A 22 -0.15 4.80 -10.80
N HIS A 23 0.92 4.24 -10.23
CA HIS A 23 0.81 3.19 -9.23
C HIS A 23 2.00 3.22 -8.28
N VAL A 24 1.75 2.87 -7.02
CA VAL A 24 2.79 2.74 -5.98
C VAL A 24 2.57 1.45 -5.21
N GLY A 25 3.64 0.72 -4.94
CA GLY A 25 3.59 -0.51 -4.15
C GLY A 25 4.70 -0.56 -3.10
N LEU A 26 4.44 -1.28 -2.01
CA LEU A 26 5.43 -1.57 -0.97
C LEU A 26 6.46 -2.57 -1.51
N SER A 27 7.75 -2.18 -1.55
CA SER A 27 8.85 -3.04 -1.99
C SER A 27 9.70 -3.58 -0.84
N PHE A 28 9.72 -2.89 0.31
CA PHE A 28 10.37 -3.39 1.52
C PHE A 28 9.59 -3.00 2.79
N PRO A 29 9.30 -3.94 3.71
CA PRO A 29 9.52 -5.39 3.57
C PRO A 29 8.85 -5.93 2.29
N CYS A 30 9.37 -7.03 1.72
CA CYS A 30 8.83 -7.55 0.46
C CYS A 30 7.33 -7.82 0.56
N ALA A 31 6.54 -7.07 -0.20
CA ALA A 31 5.12 -7.37 -0.35
C ALA A 31 4.92 -8.77 -0.94
N ARG A 32 3.80 -9.42 -0.62
CA ARG A 32 3.47 -10.73 -1.18
C ARG A 32 3.54 -10.68 -2.70
N TYR A 33 4.33 -11.59 -3.29
CA TYR A 33 4.49 -11.83 -4.73
C TYR A 33 5.13 -10.66 -5.51
N HIS A 34 5.86 -9.79 -4.79
CA HIS A 34 6.56 -8.65 -5.38
C HIS A 34 7.65 -9.12 -6.36
N PRO A 35 7.76 -8.54 -7.58
CA PRO A 35 8.72 -8.97 -8.61
C PRO A 35 10.16 -8.57 -8.34
N ALA A 36 10.46 -7.72 -7.35
CA ALA A 36 11.82 -7.24 -7.09
C ALA A 36 12.78 -8.36 -6.73
N ALA A 37 14.00 -8.27 -7.23
CA ALA A 37 15.09 -9.17 -6.87
C ALA A 37 15.32 -9.17 -5.35
N GLY A 38 15.52 -10.37 -4.77
CA GLY A 38 15.70 -10.56 -3.32
C GLY A 38 14.40 -10.77 -2.54
N CYS A 39 13.22 -10.56 -3.13
CA CYS A 39 11.97 -11.00 -2.53
C CYS A 39 11.80 -12.53 -2.63
N PRO A 40 11.09 -13.16 -1.67
CA PRO A 40 10.80 -14.58 -1.74
C PRO A 40 10.01 -14.94 -2.99
N ALA A 41 10.23 -16.15 -3.54
CA ALA A 41 9.36 -16.69 -4.56
C ALA A 41 7.95 -16.92 -3.99
N PRO A 42 6.89 -16.72 -4.79
CA PRO A 42 5.54 -17.04 -4.38
C PRO A 42 5.41 -18.52 -3.94
N PRO A 43 4.51 -18.82 -2.99
CA PRO A 43 4.21 -20.21 -2.62
C PRO A 43 3.69 -21.02 -3.81
N ALA A 44 3.73 -22.35 -3.71
CA ALA A 44 3.21 -23.25 -4.73
C ALA A 44 1.76 -22.88 -5.13
N GLY A 45 1.51 -22.85 -6.42
CA GLY A 45 0.21 -22.47 -7.00
C GLY A 45 -0.04 -20.95 -7.05
N GLN A 46 0.95 -20.13 -6.67
CA GLN A 46 0.90 -18.67 -6.77
C GLN A 46 1.94 -18.17 -7.79
N SER A 47 1.71 -16.98 -8.35
CA SER A 47 2.59 -16.36 -9.34
C SER A 47 3.07 -14.99 -8.88
N ILE A 48 4.20 -14.53 -9.42
CA ILE A 48 4.66 -13.14 -9.25
C ILE A 48 3.58 -12.19 -9.76
N ASP A 49 3.34 -11.13 -9.00
CA ASP A 49 2.39 -10.09 -9.36
C ASP A 49 3.14 -8.89 -9.97
N TYR A 50 3.18 -8.82 -11.28
CA TYR A 50 3.77 -7.70 -12.01
C TYR A 50 2.91 -6.43 -11.96
N ASP A 51 1.66 -6.54 -11.48
CA ASP A 51 0.74 -5.44 -11.24
C ASP A 51 0.63 -5.06 -9.74
N ILE A 52 1.68 -5.39 -8.98
CA ILE A 52 1.71 -5.22 -7.51
C ILE A 52 1.42 -3.79 -7.05
N ASN A 53 1.71 -2.81 -7.89
CA ASN A 53 1.53 -1.39 -7.62
C ASN A 53 0.11 -0.88 -7.87
N ALA A 54 -0.77 -1.65 -8.53
CA ALA A 54 -2.13 -1.24 -8.84
C ALA A 54 -3.04 -1.18 -7.59
N PRO A 55 -4.08 -0.33 -7.61
CA PRO A 55 -5.05 -0.24 -6.52
C PRO A 55 -5.79 -1.56 -6.34
N ILE A 56 -6.25 -1.79 -5.11
CA ILE A 56 -7.09 -2.95 -4.76
C ILE A 56 -8.58 -2.68 -4.95
N GLY A 57 -8.97 -1.43 -5.11
CA GLY A 57 -10.34 -1.01 -5.34
C GLY A 57 -10.47 0.49 -5.48
N THR A 58 -11.69 0.90 -5.79
CA THR A 58 -12.11 2.30 -5.88
C THR A 58 -13.32 2.54 -4.98
N SER A 59 -13.81 3.78 -4.90
CA SER A 59 -15.07 4.07 -4.19
C SER A 59 -16.25 3.21 -4.67
N ASP A 60 -16.21 2.73 -5.91
CA ASP A 60 -17.31 1.99 -6.54
C ASP A 60 -17.08 0.48 -6.66
N SER A 61 -15.84 0.03 -6.56
CA SER A 61 -15.48 -1.36 -6.84
C SER A 61 -14.45 -1.93 -5.86
N ILE A 62 -14.54 -3.25 -5.64
CA ILE A 62 -13.51 -4.07 -4.98
C ILE A 62 -12.90 -4.97 -6.04
N ASN A 63 -11.62 -4.75 -6.38
CA ASN A 63 -10.94 -5.48 -7.43
C ASN A 63 -10.06 -6.61 -6.87
N ARG A 64 -9.51 -6.42 -5.68
CA ARG A 64 -8.63 -7.35 -4.97
C ARG A 64 -8.93 -7.29 -3.47
N PRO A 65 -8.68 -8.34 -2.70
CA PRO A 65 -8.81 -8.30 -1.24
C PRO A 65 -7.79 -7.34 -0.61
N ILE A 66 -8.03 -6.94 0.64
CA ILE A 66 -7.01 -6.30 1.47
C ILE A 66 -5.75 -7.17 1.46
N CYS A 67 -4.57 -6.58 1.43
CA CYS A 67 -3.28 -7.23 1.15
C CYS A 67 -3.03 -7.59 -0.33
N LYS A 68 -3.98 -7.42 -1.22
CA LYS A 68 -3.93 -7.84 -2.63
C LYS A 68 -3.85 -9.37 -2.82
N HIS A 69 -3.08 -10.06 -1.97
CA HIS A 69 -2.90 -11.51 -1.94
C HIS A 69 -3.15 -12.10 -0.54
N THR A 70 -3.90 -13.18 -0.44
CA THR A 70 -4.33 -13.78 0.83
C THR A 70 -3.41 -14.89 1.35
N VAL A 71 -2.67 -15.57 0.44
CA VAL A 71 -1.74 -16.64 0.84
C VAL A 71 -0.41 -16.05 1.27
N PRO A 72 0.03 -16.26 2.52
CA PRO A 72 1.26 -15.66 3.03
C PRO A 72 2.51 -16.39 2.52
N TYR A 73 3.63 -15.68 2.50
CA TYR A 73 4.94 -16.28 2.37
C TYR A 73 5.27 -17.19 3.56
N THR A 74 5.96 -18.30 3.30
CA THR A 74 6.58 -19.12 4.34
C THR A 74 7.87 -18.47 4.87
N LYS A 75 8.70 -17.97 3.96
CA LYS A 75 9.93 -17.21 4.31
C LYS A 75 9.56 -15.80 4.74
N ARG A 76 10.03 -15.38 5.92
CA ARG A 76 9.69 -14.10 6.55
C ARG A 76 10.95 -13.32 6.90
N SER A 77 10.89 -12.00 6.75
CA SER A 77 11.89 -11.11 7.30
C SER A 77 11.66 -10.94 8.81
N THR A 78 12.72 -10.98 9.60
CA THR A 78 12.65 -10.87 11.06
C THR A 78 12.97 -9.45 11.52
N PHE A 79 12.15 -8.91 12.43
CA PHE A 79 12.34 -7.61 13.05
C PHE A 79 12.16 -7.70 14.56
N LYS A 80 12.85 -6.85 15.32
CA LYS A 80 12.67 -6.79 16.78
C LYS A 80 11.53 -5.84 17.15
N ALA A 81 10.81 -6.12 18.22
CA ALA A 81 9.92 -5.13 18.84
C ALA A 81 10.73 -3.87 19.21
N GLY A 82 10.17 -2.70 18.94
CA GLY A 82 10.87 -1.40 19.06
C GLY A 82 11.74 -1.02 17.86
N GLN A 83 12.07 -1.95 16.96
CA GLN A 83 12.87 -1.67 15.76
C GLN A 83 12.10 -0.79 14.77
N THR A 84 12.80 0.14 14.13
CA THR A 84 12.29 0.93 13.01
C THR A 84 12.59 0.23 11.68
N ILE A 85 11.55 -0.05 10.91
CA ILE A 85 11.67 -0.53 9.54
C ILE A 85 11.71 0.69 8.61
N GLN A 86 12.77 0.82 7.81
CA GLN A 86 12.80 1.79 6.70
C GLN A 86 12.02 1.17 5.52
N THR A 87 10.71 1.42 5.47
CA THR A 87 9.89 0.89 4.37
C THR A 87 10.28 1.54 3.06
N LYS A 88 10.28 0.77 1.96
CA LYS A 88 10.61 1.26 0.62
C LYS A 88 9.46 0.98 -0.33
N TYR A 89 9.39 1.78 -1.39
CA TYR A 89 8.29 1.74 -2.35
C TYR A 89 8.81 1.74 -3.78
N SER A 90 8.14 0.99 -4.64
CA SER A 90 8.23 1.17 -6.09
C SER A 90 7.25 2.28 -6.47
N VAL A 91 7.80 3.43 -6.89
CA VAL A 91 7.02 4.63 -7.16
C VAL A 91 6.88 4.80 -8.67
N GLY A 92 5.64 4.72 -9.16
CA GLY A 92 5.24 5.18 -10.47
C GLY A 92 4.71 6.63 -10.37
N ALA A 93 3.37 6.82 -10.30
CA ALA A 93 2.80 8.14 -10.05
C ALA A 93 2.20 8.21 -8.64
N PRO A 94 2.68 9.12 -7.79
CA PRO A 94 2.28 9.24 -6.39
C PRO A 94 0.96 10.03 -6.19
N HIS A 95 0.22 10.38 -7.21
CA HIS A 95 -1.10 11.03 -7.16
C HIS A 95 -1.20 12.22 -6.20
N GLY A 96 -0.16 13.07 -6.17
CA GLY A 96 -0.09 14.20 -5.23
C GLY A 96 0.12 13.80 -3.77
N GLY A 97 0.38 12.53 -3.49
CA GLY A 97 0.48 12.00 -2.15
C GLY A 97 -0.84 11.41 -1.64
N GLY A 98 -1.07 11.51 -0.34
CA GLY A 98 -2.30 11.04 0.27
C GLY A 98 -2.16 10.62 1.73
N HIS A 99 -3.03 9.72 2.18
CA HIS A 99 -3.02 9.19 3.53
C HIS A 99 -2.49 7.76 3.54
N CYS A 100 -1.51 7.47 4.38
CA CYS A 100 -1.05 6.11 4.59
C CYS A 100 -1.32 5.61 6.00
N GLN A 101 -1.55 4.31 6.11
CA GLN A 101 -1.61 3.59 7.35
C GLN A 101 -0.72 2.35 7.27
N TRP A 102 -0.03 2.06 8.35
CA TRP A 102 0.70 0.79 8.52
C TRP A 102 0.10 0.05 9.69
N ALA A 103 -0.11 -1.23 9.53
CA ALA A 103 -0.77 -2.05 10.55
C ALA A 103 -0.12 -3.42 10.69
N LEU A 104 -0.32 -4.05 11.84
CA LEU A 104 0.07 -5.41 12.14
C LEU A 104 -1.14 -6.30 12.36
N SER A 105 -1.03 -7.55 11.91
CA SER A 105 -1.96 -8.64 12.18
C SER A 105 -1.17 -9.88 12.56
N TYR A 106 -1.69 -10.66 13.53
CA TYR A 106 -1.13 -11.94 13.95
C TYR A 106 -2.02 -13.15 13.58
N ASP A 107 -3.13 -12.88 12.89
CA ASP A 107 -4.15 -13.85 12.48
C ASP A 107 -4.39 -13.87 10.95
N ASN A 108 -3.33 -13.56 10.18
CA ASN A 108 -3.35 -13.48 8.73
C ASN A 108 -4.40 -12.51 8.17
N GLY A 109 -4.50 -11.33 8.79
CA GLY A 109 -5.30 -10.23 8.25
C GLY A 109 -6.77 -10.22 8.68
N LYS A 110 -7.17 -11.04 9.65
CA LYS A 110 -8.53 -10.99 10.22
C LYS A 110 -8.69 -9.81 11.18
N THR A 111 -7.67 -9.54 11.99
CA THR A 111 -7.63 -8.43 12.94
C THR A 111 -6.40 -7.58 12.70
N TRP A 112 -6.56 -6.26 12.67
CA TRP A 112 -5.48 -5.32 12.39
C TRP A 112 -5.38 -4.25 13.46
N VAL A 113 -4.16 -3.95 13.89
CA VAL A 113 -3.83 -2.79 14.74
C VAL A 113 -2.93 -1.86 13.95
N VAL A 114 -3.38 -0.63 13.75
CA VAL A 114 -2.58 0.43 13.12
C VAL A 114 -1.45 0.85 14.05
N ILE A 115 -0.22 0.83 13.52
CA ILE A 115 1.00 1.20 14.25
C ILE A 115 1.56 2.55 13.81
N LYS A 116 1.17 3.04 12.63
CA LYS A 116 1.51 4.39 12.14
C LYS A 116 0.42 4.89 11.19
N THR A 117 0.13 6.17 11.28
CA THR A 117 -0.72 6.90 10.32
C THR A 117 0.03 8.14 9.85
N MET A 118 -0.01 8.41 8.55
CA MET A 118 0.52 9.64 7.96
C MET A 118 -0.60 10.28 7.14
N ILE A 119 -1.04 11.46 7.58
CA ILE A 119 -2.14 12.20 6.97
C ILE A 119 -1.56 13.20 5.98
N ARG A 120 -2.07 13.22 4.73
CA ARG A 120 -1.69 14.10 3.60
C ARG A 120 -0.27 13.93 3.08
N GLU A 121 0.71 13.72 3.92
CA GLU A 121 2.14 13.81 3.57
C GLU A 121 2.73 12.50 3.02
N CYS A 122 1.96 11.40 3.07
CA CYS A 122 2.44 10.14 2.53
C CYS A 122 2.55 10.21 1.01
N LEU A 123 3.69 9.82 0.47
CA LEU A 123 4.01 9.81 -0.97
C LEU A 123 3.98 11.21 -1.63
N ARG A 124 3.85 12.28 -0.88
CA ARG A 124 3.89 13.64 -1.44
C ARG A 124 5.27 13.92 -2.02
N GLY A 125 5.32 14.20 -3.32
CA GLY A 125 6.59 14.41 -4.04
C GLY A 125 7.49 13.17 -4.09
N ALA A 126 6.93 11.97 -3.85
CA ALA A 126 7.70 10.73 -3.86
C ALA A 126 8.31 10.44 -5.23
N GLN A 127 9.56 9.99 -5.21
CA GLN A 127 10.35 9.56 -6.36
C GLN A 127 11.03 8.23 -6.04
N ALA A 128 11.82 7.72 -6.97
CA ALA A 128 12.66 6.53 -6.74
C ALA A 128 13.50 6.69 -5.47
N GLY A 129 13.50 5.67 -4.62
CA GLY A 129 14.17 5.72 -3.31
C GLY A 129 13.32 6.26 -2.16
N TYR A 130 12.06 6.65 -2.39
CA TYR A 130 11.17 7.07 -1.31
C TYR A 130 11.08 6.00 -0.23
N SER A 131 11.19 6.44 1.02
CA SER A 131 11.12 5.56 2.19
C SER A 131 10.40 6.24 3.35
N VAL A 132 9.78 5.44 4.21
CA VAL A 132 9.12 5.92 5.43
C VAL A 132 9.59 5.07 6.61
N PRO A 133 10.09 5.70 7.70
CA PRO A 133 10.40 4.98 8.93
C PRO A 133 9.10 4.57 9.64
N VAL A 134 8.94 3.27 9.89
CA VAL A 134 7.81 2.69 10.63
C VAL A 134 8.35 1.88 11.79
N GLN A 135 8.08 2.33 13.01
CA GLN A 135 8.52 1.63 14.21
C GLN A 135 7.56 0.49 14.56
N ILE A 136 8.09 -0.71 14.76
CA ILE A 136 7.38 -1.80 15.42
C ILE A 136 7.17 -1.40 16.88
N PRO A 137 5.95 -1.47 17.44
CA PRO A 137 5.73 -1.15 18.85
C PRO A 137 6.64 -1.95 19.79
N ALA A 138 7.20 -1.29 20.79
CA ALA A 138 8.12 -1.95 21.73
C ALA A 138 7.47 -3.08 22.53
N ASN A 139 6.15 -3.04 22.69
CA ASN A 139 5.35 -4.08 23.33
C ASN A 139 4.78 -5.12 22.36
N ALA A 140 5.17 -5.10 21.09
CA ALA A 140 4.68 -6.05 20.10
C ALA A 140 5.04 -7.48 20.52
N PRO A 141 4.07 -8.42 20.55
CA PRO A 141 4.33 -9.81 20.88
C PRO A 141 5.24 -10.49 19.84
N SER A 142 5.98 -11.53 20.29
CA SER A 142 6.72 -12.41 19.38
C SER A 142 5.79 -13.24 18.53
N GLY A 143 6.16 -13.45 17.27
CA GLY A 143 5.47 -14.40 16.40
C GLY A 143 5.40 -13.97 14.95
N LYS A 144 4.78 -14.85 14.16
CA LYS A 144 4.47 -14.58 12.75
C LYS A 144 3.43 -13.48 12.68
N ALA A 145 3.73 -12.44 11.92
CA ALA A 145 2.84 -11.30 11.73
C ALA A 145 2.74 -10.96 10.24
N THR A 146 1.66 -10.31 9.88
CA THR A 146 1.48 -9.67 8.58
C THR A 146 1.57 -8.16 8.79
N PHE A 147 2.46 -7.52 8.05
CA PHE A 147 2.67 -6.08 8.02
C PHE A 147 1.95 -5.53 6.81
N MET A 148 0.98 -4.65 7.00
CA MET A 148 0.18 -4.03 5.96
C MET A 148 0.57 -2.58 5.76
N TRP A 149 0.60 -2.14 4.50
CA TRP A 149 0.56 -0.76 4.08
C TRP A 149 -0.74 -0.52 3.32
N LEU A 150 -1.43 0.57 3.66
CA LEU A 150 -2.61 1.10 2.99
C LEU A 150 -2.34 2.53 2.55
N TRP A 151 -2.87 2.92 1.38
CA TRP A 151 -2.78 4.28 0.88
C TRP A 151 -4.07 4.69 0.17
N ASN A 152 -4.63 5.82 0.60
CA ASN A 152 -5.66 6.55 -0.11
C ASN A 152 -5.02 7.75 -0.80
N ASN A 153 -5.07 7.81 -2.12
CA ASN A 153 -4.43 8.84 -2.94
C ASN A 153 -5.14 10.21 -2.81
N ALA A 154 -4.36 11.31 -3.00
CA ALA A 154 -4.88 12.66 -2.90
C ALA A 154 -5.59 13.13 -4.18
N ILE A 155 -5.09 12.74 -5.36
CA ILE A 155 -5.54 13.22 -6.68
C ILE A 155 -5.85 12.03 -7.59
N GLY A 156 -6.81 12.20 -8.50
CA GLY A 156 -7.21 11.20 -9.50
C GLY A 156 -8.38 10.35 -9.05
N ASN A 157 -8.54 9.14 -9.56
CA ASN A 157 -9.59 8.23 -9.13
C ASN A 157 -9.55 8.02 -7.62
N ARG A 158 -10.71 7.82 -7.02
CA ARG A 158 -10.83 7.59 -5.57
C ARG A 158 -10.47 6.15 -5.27
N GLU A 159 -9.21 5.89 -5.00
CA GLU A 159 -8.59 4.56 -4.94
C GLU A 159 -8.08 4.20 -3.54
N LEU A 160 -8.07 2.90 -3.27
CA LEU A 160 -7.35 2.30 -2.15
C LEU A 160 -6.25 1.39 -2.68
N TYR A 161 -5.05 1.58 -2.18
CA TYR A 161 -3.90 0.70 -2.41
C TYR A 161 -3.59 -0.09 -1.17
N SER A 162 -3.19 -1.33 -1.32
CA SER A 162 -2.75 -2.17 -0.20
C SER A 162 -1.74 -3.20 -0.64
N ASN A 163 -0.67 -3.30 0.13
CA ASN A 163 0.25 -4.42 0.05
C ASN A 163 0.55 -4.95 1.45
N CYS A 164 0.77 -6.25 1.56
CA CYS A 164 1.15 -6.89 2.81
C CYS A 164 2.46 -7.66 2.67
N ALA A 165 3.31 -7.54 3.67
CA ALA A 165 4.52 -8.31 3.82
C ALA A 165 4.40 -9.26 5.01
N ASP A 166 4.89 -10.48 4.85
CA ASP A 166 4.92 -11.47 5.92
C ASP A 166 6.23 -11.35 6.69
N ILE A 167 6.14 -11.02 7.97
CA ILE A 167 7.27 -10.80 8.85
C ILE A 167 7.22 -11.69 10.08
N GLU A 168 8.34 -11.80 10.78
CA GLU A 168 8.39 -12.39 12.11
C GLU A 168 8.87 -11.34 13.10
N ILE A 169 8.18 -11.18 14.21
CA ILE A 169 8.53 -10.24 15.27
C ILE A 169 9.21 -10.98 16.42
N GLN A 170 10.38 -10.52 16.81
CA GLN A 170 11.08 -10.89 18.03
C GLN A 170 10.75 -9.86 19.11
N GLY A 171 9.80 -10.17 19.96
CA GLY A 171 9.31 -9.32 21.01
C GLY A 171 9.05 -10.11 22.30
N LYS A 172 8.08 -9.68 23.10
CA LYS A 172 7.68 -10.36 24.31
C LYS A 172 6.97 -11.69 23.99
N ASN A 173 7.26 -12.74 24.75
CA ASN A 173 6.55 -14.01 24.63
C ASN A 173 5.10 -13.86 25.14
N GLY A 174 4.14 -13.86 24.22
CA GLY A 174 2.76 -13.53 24.51
C GLY A 174 2.53 -12.04 24.80
N GLY A 175 1.28 -11.63 24.89
CA GLY A 175 0.91 -10.27 25.24
C GLY A 175 -0.19 -9.68 24.36
N GLN A 176 -0.35 -8.36 24.47
CA GLN A 176 -1.38 -7.63 23.75
C GLN A 176 -0.77 -6.47 22.96
N LEU A 177 -1.27 -6.30 21.74
CA LEU A 177 -1.05 -5.12 20.93
C LEU A 177 -2.37 -4.36 20.83
N GLN A 178 -2.39 -3.12 21.31
CA GLN A 178 -3.57 -2.27 21.36
C GLN A 178 -3.40 -1.07 20.43
N GLY A 179 -4.49 -0.62 19.82
CA GLY A 179 -4.53 0.53 18.95
C GLY A 179 -5.89 0.70 18.30
N VAL A 180 -5.90 1.14 17.06
CA VAL A 180 -7.13 1.32 16.28
C VAL A 180 -7.12 0.43 15.04
N ALA A 181 -8.30 0.06 14.57
CA ALA A 181 -8.47 -0.60 13.27
C ALA A 181 -8.07 0.37 12.13
N PRO A 182 -7.60 -0.13 10.98
CA PRO A 182 -7.37 0.73 9.83
C PRO A 182 -8.68 1.31 9.30
N LEU A 183 -8.63 2.55 8.81
CA LEU A 183 -9.68 3.12 7.99
C LEU A 183 -9.60 2.49 6.60
N ILE A 184 -10.65 1.83 6.19
CA ILE A 184 -10.83 1.30 4.85
C ILE A 184 -11.80 2.24 4.12
N ALA A 185 -11.27 3.12 3.30
CA ALA A 185 -12.02 4.10 2.52
C ALA A 185 -11.69 3.96 1.03
N ASN A 186 -12.61 4.38 0.16
CA ASN A 186 -12.49 4.23 -1.30
C ASN A 186 -12.33 2.77 -1.72
N TYR A 187 -13.12 1.87 -1.13
CA TYR A 187 -13.01 0.43 -1.34
C TYR A 187 -14.40 -0.21 -1.46
N GLY A 188 -14.98 -0.08 -2.64
CA GLY A 188 -16.32 -0.56 -2.95
C GLY A 188 -17.45 0.31 -2.40
N LYS A 189 -18.64 0.11 -2.93
CA LYS A 189 -19.87 0.79 -2.52
C LYS A 189 -20.13 0.56 -1.03
N GLY A 190 -20.45 1.64 -0.32
CA GLY A 190 -20.74 1.61 1.12
C GLY A 190 -19.51 1.82 2.01
N SER A 191 -18.27 1.80 1.47
CA SER A 191 -17.12 2.27 2.22
C SER A 191 -17.12 3.80 2.35
N PRO A 192 -16.53 4.37 3.42
CA PRO A 192 -16.32 5.82 3.48
C PRO A 192 -15.57 6.32 2.24
N VAL A 193 -15.92 7.49 1.75
CA VAL A 193 -15.24 8.11 0.60
C VAL A 193 -14.41 9.28 1.09
N ILE A 194 -13.11 9.22 0.79
CA ILE A 194 -12.19 10.35 0.90
C ILE A 194 -12.16 11.02 -0.48
N GLY A 195 -12.63 12.27 -0.58
CA GLY A 195 -12.63 13.05 -1.81
C GLY A 195 -11.21 13.40 -2.27
N GLU A 196 -11.08 14.12 -3.37
CA GLU A 196 -9.80 14.72 -3.78
C GLU A 196 -9.41 15.89 -2.88
N PHE A 197 -8.11 16.01 -2.58
CA PHE A 197 -7.55 17.09 -1.78
C PHE A 197 -6.19 17.59 -2.31
N PRO A 198 -6.12 18.06 -3.58
CA PRO A 198 -4.87 18.55 -4.17
C PRO A 198 -4.32 19.78 -3.45
N LEU A 199 -5.18 20.60 -2.84
CA LEU A 199 -4.80 21.80 -2.11
C LEU A 199 -4.87 21.63 -0.60
N ALA A 200 -3.98 22.29 0.14
CA ALA A 200 -3.92 22.21 1.59
C ALA A 200 -5.22 22.67 2.29
N THR A 201 -5.98 23.55 1.67
CA THR A 201 -7.25 24.10 2.17
C THR A 201 -8.46 23.21 1.94
N GLN A 202 -8.34 22.16 1.12
CA GLN A 202 -9.47 21.27 0.83
C GLN A 202 -9.69 20.24 1.94
N PRO A 203 -10.97 19.89 2.20
CA PRO A 203 -11.31 18.76 3.07
C PRO A 203 -10.60 17.49 2.59
N ASP A 204 -9.93 16.80 3.49
CA ASP A 204 -9.13 15.61 3.19
C ASP A 204 -9.66 14.33 3.85
N GLY A 205 -10.80 14.40 4.51
CA GLY A 205 -11.39 13.23 5.19
C GLY A 205 -10.64 12.80 6.46
N LYS A 206 -9.72 13.63 6.99
CA LYS A 206 -8.94 13.30 8.20
C LYS A 206 -9.82 12.98 9.41
N GLU A 207 -11.01 13.54 9.49
CA GLU A 207 -11.99 13.28 10.55
C GLU A 207 -12.46 11.82 10.57
N LEU A 208 -12.38 11.10 9.45
CA LEU A 208 -12.69 9.66 9.39
C LEU A 208 -11.67 8.84 10.19
N PHE A 209 -10.40 9.29 10.20
CA PHE A 209 -9.36 8.60 10.97
C PHE A 209 -9.56 8.71 12.48
N ALA A 210 -10.21 9.77 12.95
CA ALA A 210 -10.56 9.93 14.37
C ALA A 210 -11.70 8.98 14.81
N LYS A 211 -12.52 8.50 13.86
CA LYS A 211 -13.64 7.59 14.12
C LYS A 211 -13.27 6.11 14.07
N ARG A 212 -11.97 5.77 13.91
CA ARG A 212 -11.51 4.38 13.87
C ARG A 212 -11.80 3.68 15.20
N LYS A 213 -12.22 2.43 15.12
CA LYS A 213 -12.55 1.61 16.30
C LYS A 213 -11.29 1.17 17.03
N ALA A 214 -11.33 1.18 18.37
CA ALA A 214 -10.29 0.57 19.18
C ALA A 214 -10.24 -0.95 18.95
N VAL A 215 -9.04 -1.51 18.89
CA VAL A 215 -8.80 -2.92 18.65
C VAL A 215 -7.66 -3.40 19.54
N THR A 216 -7.79 -4.63 20.06
CA THR A 216 -6.74 -5.34 20.78
C THR A 216 -6.49 -6.69 20.13
N ILE A 217 -5.24 -6.97 19.78
CA ILE A 217 -4.78 -8.30 19.40
C ILE A 217 -4.13 -8.94 20.60
N THR A 218 -4.55 -10.16 20.95
CA THR A 218 -3.94 -10.96 22.01
C THR A 218 -3.19 -12.13 21.37
N VAL A 219 -1.89 -12.24 21.67
CA VAL A 219 -1.03 -13.36 21.28
C VAL A 219 -0.72 -14.19 22.51
N LYS A 220 -1.05 -15.48 22.50
CA LYS A 220 -0.77 -16.40 23.61
C LYS A 220 0.74 -16.64 23.70
N ALA A 221 1.25 -16.77 24.92
CA ALA A 221 2.59 -17.29 25.15
C ALA A 221 2.70 -18.73 24.61
N LYS A 222 3.87 -19.06 24.06
CA LYS A 222 4.21 -20.41 23.61
C LYS A 222 4.93 -21.16 24.72
#